data_5b49e6977c98a912d0aa3f2e6350cfae
#
_entry.id   5b49e6977c98a912d0aa3f2e6350cfae
#
_cell.length_a   1.000
_cell.length_b   1.000
_cell.length_c   1.000
_cell.angle_alpha   90.00
_cell.angle_beta   90.00
_cell.angle_gamma   90.00
#
_symmetry.space_group_name_H-M   'P 1'
#
loop_
_entity.id
_entity.type
_entity.pdbx_description
1 polymer ?
#
loop_
_entity_poly.entity_id
_entity_poly.type
_entity_poly.pdbx_seq_one_letter_code
_entity_poly.pdbx_strand_id
1 'polypeptide(L)'
;MATTMNPYSVLVVEDNLDLVMGLQDLLHHDGYAVTVAGTVAGAIELVRAHRFNAILLDLGLPDGDGLEVLKETQRLDPSLPVVIVTAHISQDRTVGSLAEGAFAYLTKPYDREELRHTLRRAIGVKELAVKVERTEHLLDESKERFRSLVESATDAIVVADGHGLIVSWNRSASELFGYADEEVIGRPLTLLMPARYRHAHEQDLARMESTGKGRGMGSVVELHGLKKDGTEFPIEISLATWNTAAGNFYSGIIRDISARKKTEDALRRSEQLLRNVADNTTAVIYVKNVDGRFLFTNRRFEQLFHLTTEQIVGHTNHEIFPQEIADAFRANDLQVLERNSTVEYEELAPHEDGLHTYISIKFPLRDHTGTPYATCGISTDITERKRIEHRLRTHEQQLRLALTSAEVGTWNWDLQTGRLLWSSRVDRLLGLSDGAAPLTQNDWLALVYGEDRESMARTMRQAMDQPGTDVAFEHRVMRQNGSFQWCVWTGEIIRDCDGKALHLLGTVRATDCGA
;
A
#
# COMPACT_ATOMS: atom_id res chain seq x y z
N MET A 1 -27.17 -70.37 -4.22
CA MET A 1 -26.01 -69.70 -4.83
C MET A 1 -26.57 -68.62 -5.75
N ALA A 2 -26.39 -67.38 -5.44
CA ALA A 2 -26.85 -66.27 -6.28
C ALA A 2 -26.00 -66.30 -7.56
N THR A 3 -26.62 -66.61 -8.70
CA THR A 3 -26.03 -66.51 -10.02
C THR A 3 -25.73 -65.02 -10.23
N THR A 4 -24.45 -64.60 -10.19
CA THR A 4 -24.03 -63.27 -10.61
C THR A 4 -24.47 -63.07 -12.04
N MET A 5 -25.54 -62.29 -12.27
CA MET A 5 -25.94 -61.90 -13.62
C MET A 5 -24.71 -61.26 -14.30
N ASN A 6 -24.21 -61.89 -15.35
CA ASN A 6 -23.19 -61.34 -16.20
C ASN A 6 -23.82 -60.15 -16.93
N PRO A 7 -23.27 -58.94 -16.78
CA PRO A 7 -23.91 -57.71 -17.30
C PRO A 7 -23.84 -57.60 -18.85
N TYR A 8 -23.29 -58.60 -19.54
CA TYR A 8 -23.02 -58.53 -20.96
C TYR A 8 -24.22 -58.94 -21.83
N SER A 9 -24.51 -58.14 -22.82
CA SER A 9 -25.58 -58.35 -23.80
C SER A 9 -25.02 -58.90 -25.11
N VAL A 10 -25.60 -60.01 -25.59
CA VAL A 10 -25.18 -60.66 -26.82
C VAL A 10 -26.39 -60.69 -27.78
N LEU A 11 -26.17 -60.26 -29.02
CA LEU A 11 -27.14 -60.41 -30.10
C LEU A 11 -26.86 -61.73 -30.80
N VAL A 12 -27.86 -62.60 -30.90
CA VAL A 12 -27.86 -63.84 -31.67
C VAL A 12 -28.66 -63.61 -32.93
N VAL A 13 -28.01 -63.71 -34.08
CA VAL A 13 -28.68 -63.58 -35.40
C VAL A 13 -28.70 -64.93 -36.06
N GLU A 14 -29.90 -65.60 -36.06
CA GLU A 14 -30.10 -66.95 -36.47
C GLU A 14 -31.62 -67.14 -36.80
N ASP A 15 -31.97 -67.76 -37.92
CA ASP A 15 -33.36 -67.99 -38.35
C ASP A 15 -33.91 -69.33 -37.87
N ASN A 16 -33.06 -70.32 -37.55
CA ASN A 16 -33.47 -71.60 -37.06
C ASN A 16 -33.85 -71.54 -35.56
N LEU A 17 -35.14 -71.69 -35.27
CA LEU A 17 -35.69 -71.58 -33.92
C LEU A 17 -35.11 -72.61 -32.93
N ASP A 18 -34.80 -73.84 -33.36
CA ASP A 18 -34.20 -74.84 -32.47
C ASP A 18 -32.79 -74.51 -32.08
N LEU A 19 -31.99 -73.93 -33.00
CA LEU A 19 -30.64 -73.42 -32.71
C LEU A 19 -30.69 -72.20 -31.83
N VAL A 20 -31.60 -71.28 -32.07
CA VAL A 20 -31.81 -70.08 -31.23
C VAL A 20 -32.15 -70.51 -29.82
N MET A 21 -33.09 -71.41 -29.59
CA MET A 21 -33.44 -71.89 -28.24
C MET A 21 -32.24 -72.50 -27.54
N GLY A 22 -31.49 -73.36 -28.22
CA GLY A 22 -30.25 -73.93 -27.64
C GLY A 22 -29.15 -72.92 -27.29
N LEU A 23 -28.96 -71.89 -28.13
CA LEU A 23 -28.02 -70.80 -27.87
C LEU A 23 -28.50 -69.88 -26.72
N GLN A 24 -29.79 -69.56 -26.69
CA GLN A 24 -30.37 -68.78 -25.61
C GLN A 24 -30.22 -69.47 -24.27
N ASP A 25 -30.55 -70.73 -24.14
CA ASP A 25 -30.41 -71.53 -22.93
C ASP A 25 -28.95 -71.55 -22.45
N LEU A 26 -28.03 -71.83 -23.37
CA LEU A 26 -26.61 -71.88 -23.08
C LEU A 26 -26.07 -70.51 -22.57
N LEU A 27 -26.36 -69.43 -23.28
CA LEU A 27 -25.86 -68.09 -22.96
C LEU A 27 -26.53 -67.51 -21.69
N HIS A 28 -27.85 -67.77 -21.50
CA HIS A 28 -28.53 -67.41 -20.26
C HIS A 28 -27.98 -68.19 -19.07
N HIS A 29 -27.64 -69.48 -19.23
CA HIS A 29 -26.99 -70.25 -18.18
C HIS A 29 -25.62 -69.65 -17.78
N ASP A 30 -24.92 -69.12 -18.77
CA ASP A 30 -23.63 -68.37 -18.55
C ASP A 30 -23.82 -66.92 -18.08
N GLY A 31 -25.06 -66.46 -17.89
CA GLY A 31 -25.42 -65.16 -17.33
C GLY A 31 -25.50 -64.01 -18.35
N TYR A 32 -25.39 -64.30 -19.66
CA TYR A 32 -25.53 -63.25 -20.69
C TYR A 32 -26.99 -62.85 -20.89
N ALA A 33 -27.25 -61.59 -21.14
CA ALA A 33 -28.51 -61.11 -21.66
C ALA A 33 -28.52 -61.30 -23.16
N VAL A 34 -29.49 -62.09 -23.65
CA VAL A 34 -29.58 -62.51 -25.07
C VAL A 34 -30.76 -61.84 -25.76
N THR A 35 -30.46 -61.18 -26.87
CA THR A 35 -31.44 -60.63 -27.80
C THR A 35 -31.33 -61.44 -29.11
N VAL A 36 -32.43 -61.70 -29.76
CA VAL A 36 -32.44 -62.55 -30.97
C VAL A 36 -33.01 -61.78 -32.15
N ALA A 37 -32.42 -61.99 -33.32
CA ALA A 37 -32.92 -61.56 -34.61
C ALA A 37 -32.93 -62.78 -35.58
N GLY A 38 -34.03 -63.01 -36.31
CA GLY A 38 -34.12 -64.06 -37.30
C GLY A 38 -33.91 -63.59 -38.75
N THR A 39 -33.54 -62.34 -38.95
CA THR A 39 -33.42 -61.70 -40.27
C THR A 39 -32.29 -60.63 -40.25
N VAL A 40 -31.71 -60.33 -41.44
CA VAL A 40 -30.75 -59.28 -41.65
C VAL A 40 -31.34 -57.92 -41.24
N ALA A 41 -32.54 -57.59 -41.70
CA ALA A 41 -33.23 -56.35 -41.41
C ALA A 41 -33.45 -56.14 -39.90
N GLY A 42 -33.96 -57.19 -39.19
CA GLY A 42 -34.16 -57.16 -37.75
C GLY A 42 -32.85 -57.04 -36.97
N ALA A 43 -31.80 -57.73 -37.40
CA ALA A 43 -30.45 -57.58 -36.76
C ALA A 43 -29.89 -56.17 -36.89
N ILE A 44 -29.99 -55.58 -38.08
CA ILE A 44 -29.50 -54.16 -38.29
C ILE A 44 -30.31 -53.17 -37.46
N GLU A 45 -31.64 -53.34 -37.39
CA GLU A 45 -32.50 -52.50 -36.53
C GLU A 45 -32.04 -52.56 -35.04
N LEU A 46 -31.85 -53.82 -34.55
CA LEU A 46 -31.38 -54.01 -33.16
C LEU A 46 -30.00 -53.45 -32.89
N VAL A 47 -29.03 -53.59 -33.81
CA VAL A 47 -27.68 -53.00 -33.68
C VAL A 47 -27.72 -51.45 -33.65
N ARG A 48 -28.67 -50.85 -34.39
CA ARG A 48 -28.90 -49.40 -34.36
C ARG A 48 -29.57 -48.92 -33.07
N ALA A 49 -30.52 -49.71 -32.54
CA ALA A 49 -31.32 -49.32 -31.38
C ALA A 49 -30.71 -49.69 -30.05
N HIS A 50 -29.88 -50.72 -29.98
CA HIS A 50 -29.32 -51.26 -28.73
C HIS A 50 -27.78 -51.36 -28.75
N ARG A 51 -27.17 -51.43 -27.58
CA ARG A 51 -25.74 -51.69 -27.43
C ARG A 51 -25.51 -53.14 -27.03
N PHE A 52 -24.63 -53.81 -27.75
CA PHE A 52 -24.24 -55.19 -27.48
C PHE A 52 -22.77 -55.31 -27.18
N ASN A 53 -22.38 -56.39 -26.45
CA ASN A 53 -20.98 -56.67 -26.15
C ASN A 53 -20.36 -57.63 -27.16
N ALA A 54 -21.19 -58.45 -27.82
CA ALA A 54 -20.81 -59.31 -28.95
C ALA A 54 -22.01 -59.63 -29.80
N ILE A 55 -21.79 -60.05 -31.05
CA ILE A 55 -22.81 -60.58 -31.96
C ILE A 55 -22.40 -62.00 -32.35
N LEU A 56 -23.31 -62.95 -32.25
CA LEU A 56 -23.21 -64.26 -32.87
C LEU A 56 -24.07 -64.23 -34.14
N LEU A 57 -23.46 -64.40 -35.30
CA LEU A 57 -24.07 -64.13 -36.59
C LEU A 57 -24.05 -65.40 -37.51
N ASP A 58 -25.22 -65.91 -37.90
CA ASP A 58 -25.31 -66.80 -39.04
C ASP A 58 -25.28 -66.01 -40.35
N LEU A 59 -24.64 -66.54 -41.36
CA LEU A 59 -24.55 -65.95 -42.69
C LEU A 59 -25.80 -66.33 -43.56
N GLY A 60 -26.43 -67.43 -43.27
CA GLY A 60 -27.54 -67.95 -44.06
C GLY A 60 -28.89 -67.48 -43.53
N LEU A 61 -29.28 -66.23 -43.74
CA LEU A 61 -30.56 -65.70 -43.29
C LEU A 61 -31.61 -65.61 -44.38
N PRO A 62 -32.91 -65.69 -44.05
CA PRO A 62 -33.98 -65.81 -45.04
C PRO A 62 -34.18 -64.60 -45.95
N ASP A 63 -33.72 -63.39 -45.51
CA ASP A 63 -33.95 -62.12 -46.18
C ASP A 63 -32.65 -61.54 -46.80
N GLY A 64 -31.48 -62.20 -46.65
CA GLY A 64 -30.23 -61.71 -47.23
C GLY A 64 -28.99 -62.42 -46.72
N ASP A 65 -27.82 -61.88 -47.11
CA ASP A 65 -26.51 -62.37 -46.63
C ASP A 65 -26.15 -61.70 -45.27
N GLY A 66 -25.92 -62.55 -44.26
CA GLY A 66 -25.51 -62.08 -42.95
C GLY A 66 -24.24 -61.12 -42.94
N LEU A 67 -23.43 -61.16 -43.98
CA LEU A 67 -22.34 -60.23 -44.15
C LEU A 67 -22.77 -58.75 -44.18
N GLU A 68 -24.03 -58.44 -44.53
CA GLU A 68 -24.57 -57.11 -44.47
C GLU A 68 -24.69 -56.63 -43.01
N VAL A 69 -25.03 -57.51 -42.07
CA VAL A 69 -25.03 -57.20 -40.63
C VAL A 69 -23.63 -56.92 -40.13
N LEU A 70 -22.62 -57.69 -40.56
CA LEU A 70 -21.25 -57.47 -40.24
C LEU A 70 -20.77 -56.08 -40.70
N LYS A 71 -21.02 -55.75 -41.99
CA LYS A 71 -20.63 -54.42 -42.56
C LYS A 71 -21.27 -53.25 -41.84
N GLU A 72 -22.59 -53.37 -41.56
CA GLU A 72 -23.26 -52.27 -40.82
C GLU A 72 -22.78 -52.17 -39.37
N THR A 73 -22.51 -53.31 -38.71
CA THR A 73 -21.93 -53.32 -37.37
C THR A 73 -20.55 -52.63 -37.34
N GLN A 74 -19.66 -52.96 -38.25
CA GLN A 74 -18.34 -52.36 -38.37
C GLN A 74 -18.42 -50.86 -38.68
N ARG A 75 -19.45 -50.45 -39.44
CA ARG A 75 -19.69 -49.01 -39.72
C ARG A 75 -20.15 -48.23 -38.48
N LEU A 76 -21.00 -48.84 -37.64
CA LEU A 76 -21.62 -48.21 -36.47
C LEU A 76 -20.73 -48.28 -35.22
N ASP A 77 -20.10 -49.41 -34.99
CA ASP A 77 -19.23 -49.68 -33.85
C ASP A 77 -18.10 -50.66 -34.26
N PRO A 78 -16.99 -50.16 -34.78
CA PRO A 78 -15.84 -51.01 -35.17
C PRO A 78 -15.27 -51.85 -34.02
N SER A 79 -15.57 -51.47 -32.76
CA SER A 79 -15.10 -52.20 -31.58
C SER A 79 -16.04 -53.36 -31.19
N LEU A 80 -17.25 -53.48 -31.79
CA LEU A 80 -18.21 -54.53 -31.50
C LEU A 80 -17.84 -55.84 -32.21
N PRO A 81 -17.40 -56.86 -31.46
CA PRO A 81 -16.94 -58.09 -32.06
C PRO A 81 -18.13 -58.92 -32.61
N VAL A 82 -17.98 -59.36 -33.85
CA VAL A 82 -18.93 -60.24 -34.52
C VAL A 82 -18.27 -61.62 -34.69
N VAL A 83 -18.88 -62.63 -34.08
CA VAL A 83 -18.51 -64.05 -34.23
C VAL A 83 -19.45 -64.68 -35.22
N ILE A 84 -18.95 -65.13 -36.34
CA ILE A 84 -19.74 -65.78 -37.38
C ILE A 84 -19.91 -67.26 -37.04
N VAL A 85 -21.16 -67.77 -37.14
CA VAL A 85 -21.52 -69.17 -36.88
C VAL A 85 -22.16 -69.73 -38.13
N THR A 86 -21.47 -70.59 -38.88
CA THR A 86 -21.92 -71.04 -40.21
C THR A 86 -21.82 -72.55 -40.39
N ALA A 87 -22.71 -73.15 -41.21
CA ALA A 87 -22.73 -74.59 -41.56
C ALA A 87 -21.69 -74.95 -42.65
N HIS A 88 -21.20 -73.99 -43.46
CA HIS A 88 -20.29 -74.25 -44.58
C HIS A 88 -19.11 -73.33 -44.52
N ILE A 89 -17.91 -73.89 -44.43
CA ILE A 89 -16.64 -73.18 -44.60
C ILE A 89 -16.25 -73.36 -46.08
N SER A 90 -16.51 -72.39 -46.94
CA SER A 90 -15.77 -72.20 -48.16
C SER A 90 -14.54 -71.34 -47.90
N GLN A 91 -13.36 -71.80 -48.31
CA GLN A 91 -12.11 -71.05 -48.03
C GLN A 91 -12.15 -69.59 -48.50
N ASP A 92 -12.86 -69.33 -49.60
CA ASP A 92 -13.01 -68.00 -50.17
C ASP A 92 -13.88 -67.07 -49.30
N ARG A 93 -14.96 -67.56 -48.64
CA ARG A 93 -15.84 -66.79 -47.77
C ARG A 93 -15.21 -66.52 -46.37
N THR A 94 -14.41 -67.49 -45.86
CA THR A 94 -13.72 -67.32 -44.55
C THR A 94 -12.63 -66.28 -44.60
N VAL A 95 -11.83 -66.29 -45.69
CA VAL A 95 -10.80 -65.28 -45.89
C VAL A 95 -11.39 -63.91 -46.17
N GLY A 96 -12.52 -63.84 -46.94
CA GLY A 96 -13.18 -62.57 -47.26
C GLY A 96 -13.75 -61.87 -46.04
N SER A 97 -14.43 -62.61 -45.17
CA SER A 97 -15.12 -61.97 -43.99
C SER A 97 -14.22 -61.75 -42.79
N LEU A 98 -13.05 -62.39 -42.62
CA LEU A 98 -11.98 -61.97 -41.75
C LEU A 98 -11.39 -60.65 -42.25
N ALA A 99 -11.25 -60.52 -43.59
CA ALA A 99 -10.83 -59.26 -44.22
C ALA A 99 -11.92 -58.15 -44.05
N GLU A 100 -13.20 -58.51 -43.86
CA GLU A 100 -14.31 -57.59 -43.61
C GLU A 100 -14.54 -57.30 -42.11
N GLY A 101 -13.66 -57.77 -41.17
CA GLY A 101 -13.65 -57.37 -39.76
C GLY A 101 -14.37 -58.31 -38.78
N ALA A 102 -14.69 -59.58 -39.17
CA ALA A 102 -15.20 -60.58 -38.23
C ALA A 102 -14.14 -60.91 -37.17
N PHE A 103 -14.58 -61.02 -35.90
CA PHE A 103 -13.68 -61.35 -34.77
C PHE A 103 -13.26 -62.84 -34.82
N ALA A 104 -14.14 -63.72 -35.11
CA ALA A 104 -13.90 -65.16 -35.18
C ALA A 104 -14.97 -65.89 -35.97
N TYR A 105 -14.71 -67.19 -36.32
CA TYR A 105 -15.60 -68.14 -36.97
C TYR A 105 -15.79 -69.35 -36.12
N LEU A 106 -17.04 -69.89 -36.12
CA LEU A 106 -17.43 -71.16 -35.53
C LEU A 106 -18.18 -71.94 -36.57
N THR A 107 -17.84 -73.22 -36.75
CA THR A 107 -18.49 -74.11 -37.72
C THR A 107 -19.54 -74.90 -37.03
N LYS A 108 -20.77 -74.94 -37.61
CA LYS A 108 -21.85 -75.84 -37.15
C LYS A 108 -21.57 -77.28 -37.60
N PRO A 109 -21.70 -78.29 -36.74
CA PRO A 109 -21.97 -78.20 -35.31
C PRO A 109 -20.71 -77.78 -34.54
N TYR A 110 -20.82 -76.76 -33.66
CA TYR A 110 -19.73 -76.24 -32.82
C TYR A 110 -19.76 -76.89 -31.44
N ASP A 111 -18.59 -77.01 -30.83
CA ASP A 111 -18.48 -77.37 -29.43
C ASP A 111 -18.91 -76.20 -28.52
N ARG A 112 -19.63 -76.50 -27.45
CA ARG A 112 -20.14 -75.55 -26.48
C ARG A 112 -18.98 -74.77 -25.77
N GLU A 113 -17.90 -75.49 -25.50
CA GLU A 113 -16.72 -74.86 -24.86
C GLU A 113 -15.99 -73.94 -25.83
N GLU A 114 -15.94 -74.29 -27.11
CA GLU A 114 -15.33 -73.40 -28.13
C GLU A 114 -16.13 -72.09 -28.30
N LEU A 115 -17.48 -72.20 -28.35
CA LEU A 115 -18.36 -71.06 -28.41
C LEU A 115 -18.13 -70.13 -27.18
N ARG A 116 -18.10 -70.67 -25.96
CA ARG A 116 -17.87 -69.94 -24.72
C ARG A 116 -16.53 -69.28 -24.73
N HIS A 117 -15.47 -69.93 -25.09
CA HIS A 117 -14.13 -69.41 -25.16
C HIS A 117 -14.03 -68.24 -26.15
N THR A 118 -14.62 -68.45 -27.36
CA THR A 118 -14.61 -67.43 -28.41
C THR A 118 -15.38 -66.18 -28.00
N LEU A 119 -16.58 -66.37 -27.41
CA LEU A 119 -17.40 -65.27 -26.96
C LEU A 119 -16.76 -64.47 -25.81
N ARG A 120 -16.12 -65.13 -24.81
CA ARG A 120 -15.41 -64.50 -23.75
C ARG A 120 -14.21 -63.65 -24.26
N ARG A 121 -13.46 -64.19 -25.24
CA ARG A 121 -12.37 -63.44 -25.90
C ARG A 121 -12.91 -62.21 -26.64
N ALA A 122 -14.00 -62.36 -27.36
CA ALA A 122 -14.65 -61.28 -28.10
C ALA A 122 -15.07 -60.14 -27.15
N ILE A 123 -15.77 -60.46 -26.07
CA ILE A 123 -16.22 -59.50 -25.07
C ILE A 123 -15.00 -58.83 -24.39
N GLY A 124 -13.98 -59.61 -24.02
CA GLY A 124 -12.75 -59.05 -23.38
C GLY A 124 -12.00 -58.06 -24.25
N VAL A 125 -11.94 -58.27 -25.57
CA VAL A 125 -11.33 -57.30 -26.50
C VAL A 125 -12.13 -56.00 -26.56
N LYS A 126 -13.47 -56.08 -26.61
CA LYS A 126 -14.35 -54.90 -26.57
C LYS A 126 -14.17 -54.11 -25.27
N GLU A 127 -14.15 -54.77 -24.13
CA GLU A 127 -13.93 -54.14 -22.83
C GLU A 127 -12.58 -53.38 -22.78
N LEU A 128 -11.53 -54.00 -23.28
CA LEU A 128 -10.22 -53.40 -23.33
C LEU A 128 -10.22 -52.14 -24.21
N ALA A 129 -10.85 -52.21 -25.40
CA ALA A 129 -10.96 -51.05 -26.29
C ALA A 129 -11.70 -49.89 -25.63
N VAL A 130 -12.87 -50.14 -25.01
CA VAL A 130 -13.62 -49.09 -24.27
C VAL A 130 -12.84 -48.54 -23.10
N LYS A 131 -12.07 -49.38 -22.38
CA LYS A 131 -11.24 -48.92 -21.25
C LYS A 131 -10.08 -48.03 -21.71
N VAL A 132 -9.44 -48.36 -22.83
CA VAL A 132 -8.35 -47.53 -23.40
C VAL A 132 -8.91 -46.16 -23.80
N GLU A 133 -9.99 -46.13 -24.59
CA GLU A 133 -10.60 -44.86 -25.03
C GLU A 133 -11.01 -43.98 -23.85
N ARG A 134 -11.62 -44.57 -22.81
CA ARG A 134 -12.00 -43.84 -21.60
C ARG A 134 -10.78 -43.30 -20.86
N THR A 135 -9.68 -44.06 -20.79
CA THR A 135 -8.46 -43.65 -20.11
C THR A 135 -7.76 -42.51 -20.85
N GLU A 136 -7.70 -42.58 -22.18
CA GLU A 136 -7.17 -41.51 -23.03
C GLU A 136 -7.98 -40.23 -22.87
N HIS A 137 -9.32 -40.31 -22.92
CA HIS A 137 -10.18 -39.14 -22.70
C HIS A 137 -9.97 -38.50 -21.32
N LEU A 138 -9.91 -39.32 -20.25
CA LEU A 138 -9.67 -38.82 -18.90
C LEU A 138 -8.28 -38.19 -18.76
N LEU A 139 -7.28 -38.72 -19.44
CA LEU A 139 -5.92 -38.18 -19.45
C LEU A 139 -5.90 -36.82 -20.15
N ASP A 140 -6.56 -36.70 -21.30
CA ASP A 140 -6.60 -35.42 -22.04
C ASP A 140 -7.40 -34.35 -21.28
N GLU A 141 -8.55 -34.71 -20.69
CA GLU A 141 -9.32 -33.82 -19.82
C GLU A 141 -8.46 -33.33 -18.63
N SER A 142 -7.70 -34.24 -18.02
CA SER A 142 -6.80 -33.88 -16.89
C SER A 142 -5.69 -32.96 -17.34
N LYS A 143 -5.07 -33.21 -18.51
CA LYS A 143 -4.02 -32.30 -19.07
C LYS A 143 -4.57 -30.92 -19.36
N GLU A 144 -5.74 -30.82 -20.01
CA GLU A 144 -6.37 -29.53 -20.33
C GLU A 144 -6.74 -28.76 -19.06
N ARG A 145 -7.30 -29.45 -18.07
CA ARG A 145 -7.62 -28.86 -16.77
C ARG A 145 -6.38 -28.30 -16.07
N PHE A 146 -5.30 -29.08 -16.04
CA PHE A 146 -4.02 -28.63 -15.44
C PHE A 146 -3.45 -27.44 -16.19
N ARG A 147 -3.41 -27.47 -17.53
CA ARG A 147 -2.96 -26.35 -18.35
C ARG A 147 -3.77 -25.09 -18.08
N SER A 148 -5.09 -25.20 -18.05
CA SER A 148 -5.98 -24.07 -17.79
C SER A 148 -5.76 -23.47 -16.41
N LEU A 149 -5.53 -24.26 -15.37
CA LEU A 149 -5.21 -23.79 -14.03
C LEU A 149 -3.89 -23.01 -13.98
N VAL A 150 -2.85 -23.51 -14.65
CA VAL A 150 -1.54 -22.85 -14.70
C VAL A 150 -1.62 -21.56 -15.51
N GLU A 151 -2.31 -21.56 -16.66
CA GLU A 151 -2.46 -20.37 -17.52
C GLU A 151 -3.32 -19.28 -16.89
N SER A 152 -4.32 -19.65 -16.08
CA SER A 152 -5.19 -18.68 -15.39
C SER A 152 -4.62 -18.13 -14.08
N ALA A 153 -3.48 -18.66 -13.60
CA ALA A 153 -2.84 -18.20 -12.38
C ALA A 153 -2.38 -16.73 -12.53
N THR A 154 -2.64 -15.92 -11.51
CA THR A 154 -2.22 -14.51 -11.47
C THR A 154 -0.73 -14.31 -11.23
N ASP A 155 -0.09 -15.29 -10.60
CA ASP A 155 1.35 -15.29 -10.37
C ASP A 155 2.08 -15.95 -11.55
N ALA A 156 3.29 -15.50 -11.83
CA ALA A 156 4.13 -16.13 -12.84
C ALA A 156 4.59 -17.52 -12.36
N ILE A 157 4.31 -18.55 -13.17
CA ILE A 157 4.70 -19.93 -12.90
C ILE A 157 5.73 -20.34 -13.96
N VAL A 158 6.94 -20.66 -13.49
CA VAL A 158 8.05 -21.11 -14.33
C VAL A 158 8.50 -22.47 -13.85
N VAL A 159 8.64 -23.41 -14.79
CA VAL A 159 9.20 -24.74 -14.50
C VAL A 159 10.46 -24.94 -15.29
N ALA A 160 11.48 -25.48 -14.64
CA ALA A 160 12.74 -25.86 -15.28
C ALA A 160 13.04 -27.35 -15.03
N ASP A 161 13.81 -27.94 -15.94
CA ASP A 161 14.35 -29.29 -15.80
C ASP A 161 15.55 -29.34 -14.83
N GLY A 162 16.12 -30.53 -14.67
CA GLY A 162 17.30 -30.78 -13.80
C GLY A 162 18.54 -29.97 -14.17
N HIS A 163 18.65 -29.49 -15.40
CA HIS A 163 19.76 -28.68 -15.89
C HIS A 163 19.45 -27.16 -15.79
N GLY A 164 18.32 -26.79 -15.26
CA GLY A 164 17.88 -25.39 -15.13
C GLY A 164 17.37 -24.76 -16.42
N LEU A 165 17.00 -25.57 -17.42
CA LEU A 165 16.38 -25.11 -18.66
C LEU A 165 14.87 -25.00 -18.49
N ILE A 166 14.29 -23.90 -18.92
CA ILE A 166 12.85 -23.62 -18.80
C ILE A 166 12.06 -24.60 -19.69
N VAL A 167 11.13 -25.34 -19.09
CA VAL A 167 10.28 -26.32 -19.79
C VAL A 167 8.78 -25.96 -19.71
N SER A 168 8.39 -25.04 -18.81
CA SER A 168 7.03 -24.53 -18.75
C SER A 168 7.03 -23.07 -18.33
N TRP A 169 6.12 -22.32 -18.94
CA TRP A 169 6.01 -20.88 -18.85
C TRP A 169 4.54 -20.48 -19.00
N ASN A 170 3.93 -19.88 -17.99
CA ASN A 170 2.53 -19.48 -18.07
C ASN A 170 2.37 -18.03 -18.59
N ARG A 171 1.13 -17.66 -18.91
CA ARG A 171 0.77 -16.33 -19.39
C ARG A 171 1.26 -15.21 -18.46
N SER A 172 1.08 -15.37 -17.14
CA SER A 172 1.53 -14.36 -16.16
C SER A 172 3.04 -14.18 -16.15
N ALA A 173 3.80 -15.23 -16.42
CA ALA A 173 5.26 -15.14 -16.58
C ALA A 173 5.63 -14.32 -17.83
N SER A 174 4.89 -14.50 -18.95
CA SER A 174 5.09 -13.69 -20.16
C SER A 174 4.79 -12.20 -19.90
N GLU A 175 3.69 -11.91 -19.24
CA GLU A 175 3.31 -10.54 -18.87
C GLU A 175 4.31 -9.89 -17.90
N LEU A 176 4.81 -10.67 -16.93
CA LEU A 176 5.73 -10.19 -15.90
C LEU A 176 7.13 -9.90 -16.44
N PHE A 177 7.72 -10.84 -17.18
CA PHE A 177 9.10 -10.75 -17.65
C PHE A 177 9.23 -10.14 -19.04
N GLY A 178 8.14 -10.09 -19.83
CA GLY A 178 8.12 -9.52 -21.18
C GLY A 178 8.67 -10.44 -22.28
N TYR A 179 8.80 -11.73 -22.01
CA TYR A 179 9.18 -12.75 -22.99
C TYR A 179 7.97 -13.54 -23.45
N ALA A 180 7.91 -13.89 -24.72
CA ALA A 180 7.02 -14.94 -25.20
C ALA A 180 7.55 -16.33 -24.80
N ASP A 181 6.66 -17.30 -24.68
CA ASP A 181 7.00 -18.69 -24.32
C ASP A 181 7.99 -19.32 -25.31
N GLU A 182 7.83 -19.08 -26.62
CA GLU A 182 8.75 -19.58 -27.65
C GLU A 182 10.19 -19.01 -27.52
N GLU A 183 10.35 -17.87 -26.85
CA GLU A 183 11.67 -17.24 -26.66
C GLU A 183 12.42 -17.81 -25.46
N VAL A 184 11.70 -18.39 -24.48
CA VAL A 184 12.28 -18.83 -23.19
C VAL A 184 12.32 -20.34 -23.02
N ILE A 185 11.44 -21.10 -23.66
CA ILE A 185 11.46 -22.56 -23.57
C ILE A 185 12.81 -23.10 -24.10
N GLY A 186 13.47 -23.94 -23.30
CA GLY A 186 14.81 -24.46 -23.55
C GLY A 186 15.94 -23.49 -23.21
N ARG A 187 15.66 -22.29 -22.70
CA ARG A 187 16.68 -21.34 -22.23
C ARG A 187 16.94 -21.51 -20.74
N PRO A 188 18.14 -21.13 -20.27
CA PRO A 188 18.47 -21.24 -18.85
C PRO A 188 17.73 -20.20 -17.99
N LEU A 189 17.33 -20.58 -16.78
CA LEU A 189 16.71 -19.71 -15.79
C LEU A 189 17.53 -18.45 -15.47
N THR A 190 18.84 -18.47 -15.70
CA THR A 190 19.72 -17.31 -15.51
C THR A 190 19.36 -16.12 -16.39
N LEU A 191 18.52 -16.33 -17.43
CA LEU A 191 17.95 -15.26 -18.25
C LEU A 191 17.07 -14.30 -17.42
N LEU A 192 16.38 -14.83 -16.40
CA LEU A 192 15.38 -14.12 -15.60
C LEU A 192 15.97 -13.43 -14.36
N MET A 193 17.29 -13.49 -14.19
CA MET A 193 17.94 -12.97 -12.98
C MET A 193 19.13 -12.06 -13.28
N PRO A 194 19.34 -11.02 -12.46
CA PRO A 194 20.51 -10.17 -12.50
C PRO A 194 21.81 -10.96 -12.39
N ALA A 195 22.89 -10.47 -12.99
CA ALA A 195 24.19 -11.14 -13.04
C ALA A 195 24.73 -11.56 -11.65
N ARG A 196 24.45 -10.76 -10.61
CA ARG A 196 24.89 -11.03 -9.22
C ARG A 196 24.32 -12.32 -8.61
N TYR A 197 23.22 -12.86 -9.14
CA TYR A 197 22.61 -14.09 -8.63
C TYR A 197 23.00 -15.34 -9.42
N ARG A 198 23.50 -15.19 -10.66
CA ARG A 198 23.73 -16.32 -11.59
C ARG A 198 24.70 -17.36 -11.05
N HIS A 199 25.82 -16.92 -10.52
CA HIS A 199 26.82 -17.84 -9.98
C HIS A 199 26.30 -18.64 -8.76
N ALA A 200 25.60 -17.99 -7.85
CA ALA A 200 24.99 -18.65 -6.69
C ALA A 200 23.91 -19.66 -7.13
N HIS A 201 23.11 -19.31 -8.14
CA HIS A 201 22.10 -20.18 -8.72
C HIS A 201 22.71 -21.43 -9.37
N GLU A 202 23.79 -21.30 -10.15
CA GLU A 202 24.51 -22.42 -10.76
C GLU A 202 25.08 -23.37 -9.70
N GLN A 203 25.65 -22.84 -8.62
CA GLN A 203 26.12 -23.64 -7.49
C GLN A 203 24.99 -24.38 -6.77
N ASP A 204 23.83 -23.73 -6.59
CA ASP A 204 22.69 -24.36 -5.96
C ASP A 204 22.08 -25.45 -6.84
N LEU A 205 22.01 -25.27 -8.16
CA LEU A 205 21.61 -26.34 -9.10
C LEU A 205 22.54 -27.56 -9.02
N ALA A 206 23.85 -27.37 -9.08
CA ALA A 206 24.83 -28.46 -8.96
C ALA A 206 24.73 -29.20 -7.61
N ARG A 207 24.42 -28.47 -6.53
CA ARG A 207 24.16 -29.06 -5.19
C ARG A 207 22.88 -29.89 -5.19
N MET A 208 21.79 -29.36 -5.79
CA MET A 208 20.52 -30.07 -5.89
C MET A 208 20.64 -31.36 -6.67
N GLU A 209 21.40 -31.37 -7.77
CA GLU A 209 21.69 -32.55 -8.56
C GLU A 209 22.42 -33.62 -7.73
N SER A 210 23.39 -33.21 -6.89
CA SER A 210 24.22 -34.14 -6.10
C SER A 210 23.56 -34.58 -4.78
N THR A 211 22.78 -33.74 -4.12
CA THR A 211 22.29 -33.99 -2.74
C THR A 211 20.74 -34.04 -2.61
N GLY A 212 20.03 -33.65 -3.64
CA GLY A 212 18.57 -33.49 -3.60
C GLY A 212 18.09 -32.33 -2.70
N LYS A 213 18.99 -31.50 -2.15
CA LYS A 213 18.69 -30.40 -1.23
C LYS A 213 19.17 -29.06 -1.78
N GLY A 214 18.25 -28.14 -2.04
CA GLY A 214 18.54 -26.77 -2.45
C GLY A 214 18.28 -25.75 -1.35
N ARG A 215 18.94 -24.59 -1.43
CA ARG A 215 18.62 -23.45 -0.55
C ARG A 215 17.27 -22.85 -0.94
N GLY A 216 16.45 -22.50 0.05
CA GLY A 216 15.16 -21.85 -0.18
C GLY A 216 14.01 -22.76 -0.61
N MET A 217 14.23 -24.08 -0.73
CA MET A 217 13.14 -25.02 -1.01
C MET A 217 12.10 -25.04 0.11
N GLY A 218 10.83 -24.84 -0.26
CA GLY A 218 9.72 -24.79 0.69
C GLY A 218 9.63 -23.47 1.49
N SER A 219 10.45 -22.47 1.17
CA SER A 219 10.39 -21.13 1.75
C SER A 219 10.13 -20.06 0.67
N VAL A 220 9.60 -18.95 1.11
CA VAL A 220 9.43 -17.75 0.27
C VAL A 220 10.66 -16.88 0.41
N VAL A 221 11.24 -16.46 -0.71
CA VAL A 221 12.46 -15.65 -0.74
C VAL A 221 12.22 -14.39 -1.56
N GLU A 222 12.63 -13.24 -1.03
CA GLU A 222 12.62 -11.98 -1.78
C GLU A 222 13.95 -11.82 -2.54
N LEU A 223 13.87 -11.60 -3.84
CA LEU A 223 14.99 -11.42 -4.76
C LEU A 223 14.68 -10.30 -5.76
N HIS A 224 15.53 -10.18 -6.79
CA HIS A 224 15.25 -9.33 -7.95
C HIS A 224 15.16 -10.18 -9.21
N GLY A 225 14.11 -9.99 -9.99
CA GLY A 225 13.96 -10.50 -11.34
C GLY A 225 14.53 -9.52 -12.36
N LEU A 226 14.85 -10.04 -13.55
CA LEU A 226 15.33 -9.26 -14.70
C LEU A 226 14.37 -9.44 -15.87
N LYS A 227 13.75 -8.35 -16.32
CA LYS A 227 12.88 -8.34 -17.51
C LYS A 227 13.67 -8.36 -18.80
N LYS A 228 13.00 -8.65 -19.91
CA LYS A 228 13.57 -8.64 -21.27
C LYS A 228 14.20 -7.31 -21.66
N ASP A 229 13.64 -6.19 -21.21
CA ASP A 229 14.13 -4.83 -21.45
C ASP A 229 15.34 -4.44 -20.57
N GLY A 230 15.80 -5.36 -19.71
CA GLY A 230 16.91 -5.12 -18.78
C GLY A 230 16.48 -4.49 -17.44
N THR A 231 15.21 -4.23 -17.23
CA THR A 231 14.70 -3.66 -15.97
C THR A 231 14.76 -4.69 -14.84
N GLU A 232 15.42 -4.34 -13.76
CA GLU A 232 15.39 -5.13 -12.52
C GLU A 232 14.19 -4.71 -11.65
N PHE A 233 13.51 -5.69 -11.08
CA PHE A 233 12.36 -5.45 -10.21
C PHE A 233 12.31 -6.45 -9.04
N PRO A 234 11.78 -6.06 -7.89
CA PRO A 234 11.72 -6.93 -6.73
C PRO A 234 10.63 -7.98 -6.91
N ILE A 235 11.01 -9.23 -6.65
CA ILE A 235 10.14 -10.39 -6.72
C ILE A 235 10.13 -11.15 -5.40
N GLU A 236 9.02 -11.81 -5.15
CA GLU A 236 8.86 -12.85 -4.15
C GLU A 236 8.74 -14.17 -4.89
N ILE A 237 9.60 -15.14 -4.57
CA ILE A 237 9.63 -16.44 -5.22
C ILE A 237 9.45 -17.57 -4.21
N SER A 238 8.56 -18.51 -4.52
CA SER A 238 8.39 -19.77 -3.82
C SER A 238 8.89 -20.90 -4.72
N LEU A 239 9.81 -21.71 -4.21
CA LEU A 239 10.47 -22.78 -4.95
C LEU A 239 9.98 -24.15 -4.49
N ALA A 240 9.63 -25.00 -5.44
CA ALA A 240 9.33 -26.41 -5.21
C ALA A 240 10.10 -27.31 -6.18
N THR A 241 10.29 -28.56 -5.80
CA THR A 241 10.93 -29.58 -6.63
C THR A 241 10.16 -30.86 -6.57
N TRP A 242 10.15 -31.59 -7.67
CA TRP A 242 9.66 -32.96 -7.74
C TRP A 242 10.51 -33.80 -8.70
N ASN A 243 10.41 -35.12 -8.56
CA ASN A 243 11.13 -36.08 -9.36
C ASN A 243 10.13 -36.96 -10.14
N THR A 244 10.47 -37.24 -11.39
CA THR A 244 9.74 -38.15 -12.28
C THR A 244 10.72 -39.14 -12.89
N ALA A 245 10.21 -40.12 -13.66
CA ALA A 245 11.04 -41.02 -14.47
C ALA A 245 11.90 -40.25 -15.51
N ALA A 246 11.52 -39.04 -15.89
CA ALA A 246 12.24 -38.19 -16.83
C ALA A 246 13.29 -37.30 -16.15
N GLY A 247 13.40 -37.30 -14.82
CA GLY A 247 14.39 -36.54 -14.06
C GLY A 247 13.76 -35.57 -13.04
N ASN A 248 14.62 -34.70 -12.48
CA ASN A 248 14.23 -33.67 -11.51
C ASN A 248 13.67 -32.46 -12.22
N PHE A 249 12.64 -31.84 -11.61
CA PHE A 249 12.04 -30.60 -12.07
C PHE A 249 11.97 -29.60 -10.90
N TYR A 250 12.09 -28.32 -11.25
CA TYR A 250 12.01 -27.20 -10.33
C TYR A 250 10.91 -26.25 -10.77
N SER A 251 10.03 -25.85 -9.87
CA SER A 251 9.06 -24.80 -10.15
C SER A 251 9.30 -23.58 -9.28
N GLY A 252 9.18 -22.41 -9.87
CA GLY A 252 9.12 -21.14 -9.19
C GLY A 252 7.75 -20.50 -9.41
N ILE A 253 7.08 -20.17 -8.31
CA ILE A 253 5.93 -19.25 -8.33
C ILE A 253 6.46 -17.88 -7.98
N ILE A 254 6.34 -16.93 -8.89
CA ILE A 254 7.00 -15.62 -8.82
C ILE A 254 5.95 -14.54 -8.81
N ARG A 255 6.02 -13.67 -7.81
CA ARG A 255 5.14 -12.52 -7.63
C ARG A 255 5.92 -11.22 -7.70
N ASP A 256 5.44 -10.25 -8.46
CA ASP A 256 5.95 -8.88 -8.43
C ASP A 256 5.52 -8.20 -7.12
N ILE A 257 6.49 -7.74 -6.34
CA ILE A 257 6.26 -7.01 -5.09
C ILE A 257 6.62 -5.52 -5.20
N SER A 258 6.78 -5.00 -6.42
CA SER A 258 7.13 -3.59 -6.66
C SER A 258 6.12 -2.62 -6.04
N ALA A 259 4.82 -2.91 -6.16
CA ALA A 259 3.76 -2.08 -5.57
C ALA A 259 3.82 -2.11 -4.04
N ARG A 260 4.01 -3.30 -3.44
CA ARG A 260 4.19 -3.47 -1.98
C ARG A 260 5.39 -2.67 -1.49
N LYS A 261 6.57 -2.85 -2.11
CA LYS A 261 7.80 -2.14 -1.73
C LYS A 261 7.67 -0.62 -1.87
N LYS A 262 7.05 -0.12 -2.95
CA LYS A 262 6.79 1.32 -3.13
C LYS A 262 5.92 1.89 -2.01
N THR A 263 4.88 1.16 -1.59
CA THR A 263 4.00 1.59 -0.51
C THR A 263 4.73 1.57 0.84
N GLU A 264 5.48 0.51 1.13
CA GLU A 264 6.30 0.40 2.34
C GLU A 264 7.36 1.53 2.42
N ASP A 265 8.06 1.79 1.30
CA ASP A 265 9.05 2.87 1.21
C ASP A 265 8.41 4.26 1.33
N ALA A 266 7.24 4.46 0.73
CA ALA A 266 6.50 5.73 0.84
C ALA A 266 6.04 5.97 2.29
N LEU A 267 5.51 4.93 2.96
CA LEU A 267 5.14 5.00 4.37
C LEU A 267 6.37 5.31 5.23
N ARG A 268 7.45 4.57 5.07
CA ARG A 268 8.70 4.77 5.81
C ARG A 268 9.28 6.18 5.61
N ARG A 269 9.26 6.70 4.37
CA ARG A 269 9.69 8.07 4.08
C ARG A 269 8.78 9.10 4.76
N SER A 270 7.47 8.88 4.74
CA SER A 270 6.50 9.76 5.41
C SER A 270 6.71 9.79 6.91
N GLU A 271 6.86 8.62 7.56
CA GLU A 271 7.16 8.51 8.99
C GLU A 271 8.48 9.21 9.36
N GLN A 272 9.53 8.99 8.55
CA GLN A 272 10.83 9.63 8.73
C GLN A 272 10.77 11.15 8.57
N LEU A 273 10.00 11.64 7.60
CA LEU A 273 9.80 13.08 7.39
C LEU A 273 9.10 13.71 8.59
N LEU A 274 7.99 13.12 9.04
CA LEU A 274 7.24 13.61 10.20
C LEU A 274 8.11 13.61 11.46
N ARG A 275 8.88 12.56 11.68
CA ARG A 275 9.80 12.48 12.82
C ARG A 275 10.90 13.55 12.73
N ASN A 276 11.52 13.72 11.56
CA ASN A 276 12.54 14.75 11.36
C ASN A 276 11.99 16.18 11.58
N VAL A 277 10.77 16.47 11.12
CA VAL A 277 10.12 17.76 11.36
C VAL A 277 9.87 17.97 12.85
N ALA A 278 9.34 16.95 13.54
CA ALA A 278 9.08 17.02 14.97
C ALA A 278 10.37 17.19 15.80
N ASP A 279 11.45 16.48 15.45
CA ASP A 279 12.71 16.47 16.21
C ASP A 279 13.58 17.72 16.00
N ASN A 280 13.41 18.43 14.88
CA ASN A 280 14.18 19.65 14.57
C ASN A 280 13.43 20.95 14.90
N THR A 281 12.25 20.90 15.49
CA THR A 281 11.56 22.07 16.01
C THR A 281 12.08 22.44 17.40
N THR A 282 12.04 23.74 17.73
CA THR A 282 12.33 24.26 19.08
C THR A 282 11.17 24.04 20.07
N ALA A 283 9.98 23.71 19.55
CA ALA A 283 8.83 23.41 20.37
C ALA A 283 8.87 21.97 20.89
N VAL A 284 8.32 21.77 22.06
CA VAL A 284 8.05 20.45 22.63
C VAL A 284 6.80 19.91 21.97
N ILE A 285 6.88 18.71 21.37
CA ILE A 285 5.76 18.03 20.74
C ILE A 285 5.54 16.69 21.42
N TYR A 286 4.30 16.42 21.77
CA TYR A 286 3.90 15.14 22.35
C TYR A 286 2.49 14.73 21.91
N VAL A 287 2.24 13.42 21.94
CA VAL A 287 0.93 12.83 21.72
C VAL A 287 0.60 11.90 22.88
N LYS A 288 -0.62 11.96 23.40
CA LYS A 288 -1.12 11.09 24.46
C LYS A 288 -2.44 10.46 24.06
N ASN A 289 -2.66 9.21 24.45
CA ASN A 289 -3.96 8.57 24.28
C ASN A 289 -5.03 9.19 25.21
N VAL A 290 -6.27 8.72 25.10
CA VAL A 290 -7.40 9.20 25.93
C VAL A 290 -7.18 8.97 27.43
N ASP A 291 -6.40 7.97 27.81
CA ASP A 291 -6.05 7.69 29.21
C ASP A 291 -4.93 8.60 29.73
N GLY A 292 -4.32 9.42 28.88
CA GLY A 292 -3.23 10.32 29.23
C GLY A 292 -1.84 9.70 29.18
N ARG A 293 -1.70 8.51 28.58
CA ARG A 293 -0.39 7.89 28.36
C ARG A 293 0.28 8.43 27.11
N PHE A 294 1.54 8.77 27.19
CA PHE A 294 2.33 9.23 26.07
C PHE A 294 2.45 8.15 25.00
N LEU A 295 2.12 8.49 23.76
CA LEU A 295 2.30 7.67 22.56
C LEU A 295 3.53 8.13 21.75
N PHE A 296 3.84 9.41 21.81
CA PHE A 296 4.93 10.02 21.07
C PHE A 296 5.45 11.25 21.83
N THR A 297 6.77 11.46 21.76
CA THR A 297 7.45 12.71 22.12
C THR A 297 8.55 12.97 21.11
N ASN A 298 8.83 14.26 20.87
CA ASN A 298 9.95 14.66 20.03
C ASN A 298 11.25 14.76 20.84
N ARG A 299 12.36 14.86 20.13
CA ARG A 299 13.70 15.01 20.72
C ARG A 299 13.80 16.21 21.68
N ARG A 300 13.04 17.28 21.43
CA ARG A 300 13.04 18.47 22.31
C ARG A 300 12.47 18.15 23.69
N PHE A 301 11.43 17.31 23.76
CA PHE A 301 10.90 16.83 25.05
C PHE A 301 11.94 16.04 25.82
N GLU A 302 12.62 15.09 25.15
CA GLU A 302 13.67 14.26 25.77
C GLU A 302 14.82 15.10 26.33
N GLN A 303 15.30 16.07 25.54
CA GLN A 303 16.37 16.97 25.95
C GLN A 303 15.99 17.86 27.14
N LEU A 304 14.74 18.30 27.17
CA LEU A 304 14.27 19.22 28.20
C LEU A 304 14.10 18.56 29.56
N PHE A 305 13.57 17.35 29.57
CA PHE A 305 13.27 16.64 30.80
C PHE A 305 14.29 15.54 31.13
N HIS A 306 15.37 15.44 30.32
CA HIS A 306 16.45 14.44 30.49
C HIS A 306 15.93 12.99 30.58
N LEU A 307 14.91 12.66 29.78
CA LEU A 307 14.26 11.35 29.71
C LEU A 307 14.39 10.77 28.31
N THR A 308 14.49 9.44 28.22
CA THR A 308 14.47 8.76 26.91
C THR A 308 13.05 8.42 26.50
N THR A 309 12.83 8.22 25.19
CA THR A 309 11.52 7.76 24.66
C THR A 309 10.99 6.55 25.41
N GLU A 310 11.86 5.58 25.77
CA GLU A 310 11.46 4.36 26.50
C GLU A 310 10.96 4.66 27.92
N GLN A 311 11.46 5.74 28.54
CA GLN A 311 11.03 6.19 29.86
C GLN A 311 9.73 7.00 29.84
N ILE A 312 9.35 7.53 28.66
CA ILE A 312 8.20 8.43 28.52
C ILE A 312 7.01 7.67 27.92
N VAL A 313 7.21 6.97 26.81
CA VAL A 313 6.11 6.29 26.08
C VAL A 313 5.47 5.22 26.95
N GLY A 314 4.15 5.24 27.01
CA GLY A 314 3.36 4.36 27.88
C GLY A 314 3.12 4.88 29.30
N HIS A 315 3.88 5.91 29.74
CA HIS A 315 3.70 6.55 31.05
C HIS A 315 2.70 7.71 30.99
N THR A 316 2.15 8.07 32.14
CA THR A 316 1.24 9.22 32.32
C THR A 316 2.01 10.44 32.82
N ASN A 317 1.36 11.63 32.82
CA ASN A 317 1.95 12.83 33.42
C ASN A 317 2.35 12.63 34.88
N HIS A 318 1.53 11.90 35.68
CA HIS A 318 1.76 11.68 37.10
C HIS A 318 2.96 10.77 37.41
N GLU A 319 3.37 9.96 36.44
CA GLU A 319 4.56 9.12 36.56
C GLU A 319 5.86 9.87 36.23
N ILE A 320 5.74 11.05 35.58
CA ILE A 320 6.88 11.82 35.06
C ILE A 320 7.04 13.15 35.80
N PHE A 321 5.96 13.85 36.12
CA PHE A 321 5.96 15.19 36.67
C PHE A 321 5.43 15.24 38.11
N PRO A 322 5.79 16.28 38.90
CA PRO A 322 5.17 16.53 40.19
C PRO A 322 3.63 16.62 40.11
N GLN A 323 2.95 16.16 41.15
CA GLN A 323 1.49 15.96 41.15
C GLN A 323 0.71 17.19 40.69
N GLU A 324 0.99 18.39 41.23
CA GLU A 324 0.27 19.63 40.90
C GLU A 324 0.35 19.97 39.39
N ILE A 325 1.53 19.78 38.80
CA ILE A 325 1.76 20.03 37.38
C ILE A 325 1.08 18.96 36.52
N ALA A 326 1.19 17.70 36.95
CA ALA A 326 0.57 16.55 36.28
C ALA A 326 -0.96 16.69 36.25
N ASP A 327 -1.56 17.12 37.37
CA ASP A 327 -3.01 17.38 37.47
C ASP A 327 -3.45 18.48 36.50
N ALA A 328 -2.71 19.59 36.44
CA ALA A 328 -3.00 20.70 35.52
C ALA A 328 -2.88 20.25 34.05
N PHE A 329 -1.82 19.54 33.68
CA PHE A 329 -1.67 19.02 32.32
C PHE A 329 -2.81 18.06 31.96
N ARG A 330 -3.19 17.16 32.88
CA ARG A 330 -4.28 16.21 32.66
C ARG A 330 -5.63 16.90 32.51
N ALA A 331 -5.92 17.89 33.34
CA ALA A 331 -7.15 18.68 33.24
C ALA A 331 -7.28 19.37 31.88
N ASN A 332 -6.19 19.97 31.37
CA ASN A 332 -6.16 20.60 30.06
C ASN A 332 -6.35 19.58 28.92
N ASP A 333 -5.71 18.39 29.00
CA ASP A 333 -5.87 17.32 28.03
C ASP A 333 -7.32 16.81 27.97
N LEU A 334 -7.99 16.66 29.13
CA LEU A 334 -9.40 16.26 29.21
C LEU A 334 -10.33 17.30 28.60
N GLN A 335 -10.11 18.61 28.85
CA GLN A 335 -10.91 19.67 28.23
C GLN A 335 -10.80 19.66 26.71
N VAL A 336 -9.64 19.36 26.15
CA VAL A 336 -9.44 19.24 24.69
C VAL A 336 -10.26 18.09 24.13
N LEU A 337 -10.27 16.94 24.81
CA LEU A 337 -11.06 15.77 24.41
C LEU A 337 -12.57 16.04 24.50
N GLU A 338 -13.03 16.65 25.59
CA GLU A 338 -14.45 16.99 25.82
C GLU A 338 -14.96 18.03 24.82
N ARG A 339 -14.20 19.11 24.61
CA ARG A 339 -14.56 20.17 23.64
C ARG A 339 -14.40 19.72 22.20
N ASN A 340 -13.64 18.66 21.99
CA ASN A 340 -13.28 18.17 20.66
C ASN A 340 -12.76 19.27 19.72
N SER A 341 -11.94 20.19 20.24
CA SER A 341 -11.43 21.37 19.53
C SER A 341 -10.03 21.75 20.01
N THR A 342 -9.34 22.54 19.19
CA THR A 342 -8.03 23.10 19.57
C THR A 342 -8.20 24.14 20.65
N VAL A 343 -7.36 24.09 21.69
CA VAL A 343 -7.32 25.03 22.81
C VAL A 343 -5.87 25.45 23.06
N GLU A 344 -5.68 26.71 23.41
CA GLU A 344 -4.40 27.28 23.80
C GLU A 344 -4.38 27.49 25.33
N TYR A 345 -3.28 27.12 25.95
CA TYR A 345 -3.04 27.26 27.38
C TYR A 345 -1.70 27.92 27.64
N GLU A 346 -1.61 28.78 28.68
CA GLU A 346 -0.35 29.09 29.33
C GLU A 346 -0.11 28.06 30.45
N GLU A 347 0.96 27.30 30.36
CA GLU A 347 1.29 26.23 31.30
C GLU A 347 2.67 26.47 31.91
N LEU A 348 2.85 26.05 33.16
CA LEU A 348 4.15 26.07 33.82
C LEU A 348 4.78 24.66 33.77
N ALA A 349 6.01 24.58 33.33
CA ALA A 349 6.79 23.34 33.32
C ALA A 349 8.07 23.51 34.14
N PRO A 350 8.46 22.47 34.93
CA PRO A 350 9.69 22.53 35.71
C PRO A 350 10.90 22.32 34.81
N HIS A 351 11.93 23.14 35.05
CA HIS A 351 13.26 23.02 34.46
C HIS A 351 14.31 22.98 35.55
N GLU A 352 15.56 22.73 35.20
CA GLU A 352 16.68 22.73 36.17
C GLU A 352 16.90 24.12 36.79
N ASP A 353 16.68 25.20 36.01
CA ASP A 353 16.85 26.58 36.42
C ASP A 353 15.58 27.25 36.98
N GLY A 354 14.47 26.47 37.13
CA GLY A 354 13.22 26.94 37.71
C GLY A 354 11.98 26.63 36.87
N LEU A 355 10.89 27.36 37.14
CA LEU A 355 9.67 27.24 36.38
C LEU A 355 9.72 28.09 35.11
N HIS A 356 9.45 27.46 33.98
CA HIS A 356 9.30 28.11 32.69
C HIS A 356 7.82 28.22 32.27
N THR A 357 7.52 29.31 31.58
CA THR A 357 6.16 29.53 31.04
C THR A 357 6.14 29.07 29.59
N TYR A 358 5.21 28.16 29.30
CA TYR A 358 4.94 27.66 27.97
C TYR A 358 3.61 28.16 27.44
N ILE A 359 3.56 28.46 26.14
CA ILE A 359 2.29 28.51 25.40
C ILE A 359 2.10 27.15 24.75
N SER A 360 1.04 26.46 25.13
CA SER A 360 0.72 25.08 24.70
C SER A 360 -0.54 25.06 23.86
N ILE A 361 -0.41 24.74 22.58
CA ILE A 361 -1.53 24.51 21.69
C ILE A 361 -1.84 23.03 21.73
N LYS A 362 -3.02 22.65 22.24
CA LYS A 362 -3.47 21.27 22.36
C LYS A 362 -4.68 21.03 21.48
N PHE A 363 -4.71 19.92 20.75
CA PHE A 363 -5.80 19.53 19.86
C PHE A 363 -6.03 18.01 19.84
N PRO A 364 -7.27 17.58 19.58
CA PRO A 364 -7.59 16.17 19.49
C PRO A 364 -7.12 15.58 18.15
N LEU A 365 -6.54 14.39 18.18
CA LEU A 365 -6.34 13.54 17.00
C LEU A 365 -7.56 12.64 16.86
N ARG A 366 -8.12 12.57 15.62
CA ARG A 366 -9.35 11.84 15.33
C ARG A 366 -9.07 10.67 14.41
N ASP A 367 -9.83 9.61 14.59
CA ASP A 367 -9.88 8.49 13.66
C ASP A 367 -10.70 8.82 12.40
N HIS A 368 -10.87 7.84 11.53
CA HIS A 368 -11.65 7.97 10.29
C HIS A 368 -13.15 8.21 10.52
N THR A 369 -13.66 8.01 11.74
CA THR A 369 -15.05 8.30 12.13
C THR A 369 -15.21 9.69 12.71
N GLY A 370 -14.11 10.42 12.94
CA GLY A 370 -14.12 11.73 13.61
C GLY A 370 -14.05 11.64 15.14
N THR A 371 -13.92 10.43 15.70
CA THR A 371 -13.84 10.21 17.16
C THR A 371 -12.42 10.51 17.66
N PRO A 372 -12.25 11.35 18.72
CA PRO A 372 -10.94 11.59 19.31
C PRO A 372 -10.36 10.31 19.93
N TYR A 373 -9.15 9.93 19.51
CA TYR A 373 -8.42 8.80 20.09
C TYR A 373 -7.16 9.22 20.86
N ALA A 374 -6.72 10.47 20.67
CA ALA A 374 -5.53 11.01 21.32
C ALA A 374 -5.58 12.54 21.39
N THR A 375 -4.72 13.14 22.22
CA THR A 375 -4.42 14.58 22.24
C THR A 375 -3.00 14.80 21.74
N CYS A 376 -2.80 15.81 20.90
CA CYS A 376 -1.50 16.33 20.54
C CYS A 376 -1.28 17.68 21.21
N GLY A 377 -0.12 17.88 21.80
CA GLY A 377 0.31 19.17 22.35
C GLY A 377 1.58 19.65 21.67
N ILE A 378 1.60 20.95 21.32
CA ILE A 378 2.75 21.68 20.83
C ILE A 378 3.00 22.83 21.80
N SER A 379 4.11 22.79 22.54
CA SER A 379 4.41 23.73 23.63
C SER A 379 5.69 24.51 23.32
N THR A 380 5.58 25.81 23.30
CA THR A 380 6.69 26.74 23.04
C THR A 380 7.05 27.50 24.31
N ASP A 381 8.31 27.49 24.68
CA ASP A 381 8.83 28.28 25.80
C ASP A 381 8.75 29.77 25.46
N ILE A 382 8.04 30.53 26.27
CA ILE A 382 7.88 32.00 26.17
C ILE A 382 8.46 32.73 27.37
N THR A 383 9.25 32.04 28.20
CA THR A 383 9.77 32.60 29.46
C THR A 383 10.62 33.84 29.21
N GLU A 384 11.56 33.81 28.28
CA GLU A 384 12.40 34.98 27.96
C GLU A 384 11.58 36.13 27.36
N ARG A 385 10.60 35.83 26.51
CA ARG A 385 9.65 36.83 26.00
C ARG A 385 8.91 37.53 27.14
N LYS A 386 8.35 36.75 28.06
CA LYS A 386 7.66 37.30 29.26
C LYS A 386 8.57 38.10 30.14
N ARG A 387 9.82 37.67 30.32
CA ARG A 387 10.84 38.45 31.08
C ARG A 387 11.17 39.77 30.39
N ILE A 388 11.30 39.81 29.08
CA ILE A 388 11.54 41.03 28.30
C ILE A 388 10.34 41.96 28.40
N GLU A 389 9.12 41.47 28.17
CA GLU A 389 7.88 42.25 28.29
C GLU A 389 7.75 42.86 29.69
N HIS A 390 8.02 42.08 30.74
CA HIS A 390 7.97 42.56 32.11
C HIS A 390 9.03 43.64 32.37
N ARG A 391 10.28 43.43 31.92
CA ARG A 391 11.36 44.44 32.04
C ARG A 391 10.99 45.73 31.31
N LEU A 392 10.51 45.65 30.10
CA LEU A 392 10.07 46.80 29.32
C LEU A 392 8.98 47.59 30.07
N ARG A 393 7.94 46.89 30.53
CA ARG A 393 6.85 47.50 31.29
C ARG A 393 7.34 48.20 32.58
N THR A 394 8.28 47.57 33.29
CA THR A 394 8.86 48.14 34.50
C THR A 394 9.69 49.40 34.17
N HIS A 395 10.51 49.36 33.11
CA HIS A 395 11.28 50.52 32.66
C HIS A 395 10.39 51.68 32.22
N GLU A 396 9.32 51.41 31.46
CA GLU A 396 8.32 52.43 31.08
C GLU A 396 7.68 53.08 32.31
N GLN A 397 7.32 52.28 33.32
CA GLN A 397 6.77 52.82 34.58
C GLN A 397 7.80 53.68 35.34
N GLN A 398 9.05 53.20 35.42
CA GLN A 398 10.13 53.95 36.08
C GLN A 398 10.42 55.31 35.39
N LEU A 399 10.51 55.30 34.04
CA LEU A 399 10.67 56.50 33.24
C LEU A 399 9.52 57.48 33.45
N ARG A 400 8.28 56.98 33.42
CA ARG A 400 7.09 57.80 33.65
C ARG A 400 7.10 58.47 35.05
N LEU A 401 7.47 57.71 36.08
CA LEU A 401 7.59 58.26 37.44
C LEU A 401 8.69 59.31 37.53
N ALA A 402 9.88 59.05 36.95
CA ALA A 402 11.01 59.95 36.95
C ALA A 402 10.66 61.30 36.26
N LEU A 403 10.08 61.24 35.06
CA LEU A 403 9.67 62.43 34.32
C LEU A 403 8.55 63.21 35.06
N THR A 404 7.65 62.51 35.74
CA THR A 404 6.57 63.13 36.53
C THR A 404 7.16 63.85 37.76
N SER A 405 8.09 63.21 38.46
CA SER A 405 8.73 63.73 39.65
C SER A 405 9.68 64.93 39.35
N ALA A 406 10.36 64.88 38.20
CA ALA A 406 11.23 65.95 37.75
C ALA A 406 10.49 67.16 37.17
N GLU A 407 9.18 67.12 37.11
CA GLU A 407 8.36 68.16 36.48
C GLU A 407 8.72 68.51 35.03
N VAL A 408 9.23 67.54 34.28
CA VAL A 408 9.72 67.65 32.90
C VAL A 408 8.65 67.20 31.90
N GLY A 409 8.41 67.99 30.87
CA GLY A 409 7.67 67.62 29.70
C GLY A 409 8.53 66.94 28.67
N THR A 410 7.97 65.99 27.92
CA THR A 410 8.67 65.36 26.78
C THR A 410 8.09 65.84 25.47
N TRP A 411 8.90 65.92 24.45
CA TRP A 411 8.49 66.31 23.10
C TRP A 411 9.25 65.50 22.05
N ASN A 412 8.60 65.31 20.90
CA ASN A 412 9.14 64.59 19.75
C ASN A 412 8.70 65.31 18.46
N TRP A 413 9.67 65.71 17.69
CA TRP A 413 9.42 66.36 16.41
C TRP A 413 9.90 65.43 15.29
N ASP A 414 8.94 64.96 14.48
CA ASP A 414 9.22 64.25 13.24
C ASP A 414 9.63 65.26 12.17
N LEU A 415 10.89 65.24 11.79
CA LEU A 415 11.49 66.17 10.82
C LEU A 415 11.10 65.87 9.38
N GLN A 416 10.56 64.69 9.09
CA GLN A 416 10.09 64.31 7.77
C GLN A 416 8.67 64.83 7.51
N THR A 417 7.81 64.68 8.49
CA THR A 417 6.38 65.09 8.38
C THR A 417 6.14 66.50 8.92
N GLY A 418 7.09 67.06 9.64
CA GLY A 418 6.95 68.34 10.30
C GLY A 418 6.06 68.35 11.53
N ARG A 419 5.60 67.15 12.01
CA ARG A 419 4.69 67.00 13.15
C ARG A 419 5.45 67.07 14.47
N LEU A 420 4.94 67.89 15.37
CA LEU A 420 5.46 67.98 16.75
C LEU A 420 4.41 67.35 17.71
N LEU A 421 4.90 66.39 18.47
CA LEU A 421 4.14 65.70 19.51
C LEU A 421 4.77 66.03 20.87
N TRP A 422 3.99 66.26 21.89
CA TRP A 422 4.48 66.41 23.24
C TRP A 422 3.57 65.78 24.30
N SER A 423 4.09 65.60 25.50
CA SER A 423 3.33 65.08 26.62
C SER A 423 2.38 66.15 27.19
N SER A 424 1.28 65.72 27.81
CA SER A 424 0.31 66.60 28.51
C SER A 424 0.97 67.47 29.60
N ARG A 425 2.22 67.15 30.02
CA ARG A 425 3.01 67.99 30.92
C ARG A 425 3.43 69.28 30.24
N VAL A 426 3.78 69.22 28.94
CA VAL A 426 4.11 70.41 28.16
C VAL A 426 2.90 71.36 28.10
N ASP A 427 1.69 70.77 27.84
CA ASP A 427 0.45 71.56 27.85
C ASP A 427 0.27 72.34 29.16
N ARG A 428 0.49 71.65 30.28
CA ARG A 428 0.40 72.31 31.62
C ARG A 428 1.45 73.32 31.84
N LEU A 429 2.70 73.07 31.41
CA LEU A 429 3.81 74.03 31.51
C LEU A 429 3.50 75.33 30.74
N LEU A 430 2.87 75.20 29.59
CA LEU A 430 2.54 76.32 28.70
C LEU A 430 1.16 76.92 28.99
N GLY A 431 0.38 76.32 29.90
CA GLY A 431 -0.94 76.78 30.22
C GLY A 431 -1.96 76.49 29.13
N LEU A 432 -1.74 75.43 28.35
CA LEU A 432 -2.64 74.95 27.30
C LEU A 432 -3.63 73.95 27.89
N SER A 433 -4.75 73.73 27.19
CA SER A 433 -5.68 72.65 27.56
C SER A 433 -5.03 71.27 27.33
N ASP A 434 -5.30 70.31 28.24
CA ASP A 434 -4.79 68.95 28.10
C ASP A 434 -5.25 68.35 26.76
N GLY A 435 -4.30 67.71 26.03
CA GLY A 435 -4.56 67.05 24.77
C GLY A 435 -4.60 67.98 23.56
N ALA A 436 -3.89 69.11 23.60
CA ALA A 436 -3.73 69.98 22.43
C ALA A 436 -3.28 69.16 21.22
N ALA A 437 -3.89 69.41 20.06
CA ALA A 437 -3.61 68.68 18.83
C ALA A 437 -2.13 68.73 18.44
N PRO A 438 -1.57 67.77 17.69
CA PRO A 438 -0.22 67.79 17.22
C PRO A 438 0.08 69.13 16.54
N LEU A 439 1.11 69.85 16.99
CA LEU A 439 1.52 71.15 16.47
C LEU A 439 2.52 70.93 15.32
N THR A 440 2.50 71.87 14.39
CA THR A 440 3.54 72.02 13.39
C THR A 440 4.68 72.90 13.94
N GLN A 441 5.82 72.92 13.27
CA GLN A 441 6.88 73.86 13.58
C GLN A 441 6.40 75.30 13.66
N ASN A 442 5.54 75.70 12.76
CA ASN A 442 4.99 77.05 12.72
C ASN A 442 4.10 77.36 13.93
N ASP A 443 3.31 76.41 14.36
CA ASP A 443 2.45 76.58 15.56
C ASP A 443 3.30 76.74 16.82
N TRP A 444 4.39 75.95 16.92
CA TRP A 444 5.34 76.08 18.02
C TRP A 444 6.09 77.45 18.01
N LEU A 445 6.55 77.85 16.82
CA LEU A 445 7.17 79.16 16.65
C LEU A 445 6.26 80.35 17.06
N ALA A 446 4.97 80.19 16.84
CA ALA A 446 3.98 81.19 17.24
C ALA A 446 3.87 81.30 18.76
N LEU A 447 4.14 80.28 19.54
CA LEU A 447 4.19 80.29 21.00
C LEU A 447 5.46 80.90 21.53
N VAL A 448 6.55 81.02 20.76
CA VAL A 448 7.80 81.62 21.18
C VAL A 448 7.67 83.16 21.21
N TYR A 449 8.19 83.78 22.24
CA TYR A 449 8.20 85.23 22.38
C TYR A 449 8.89 85.88 21.18
N GLY A 450 8.36 86.98 20.67
CA GLY A 450 8.76 87.55 19.38
C GLY A 450 10.24 87.84 19.21
N GLU A 451 10.89 88.37 20.23
CA GLU A 451 12.34 88.68 20.22
C GLU A 451 13.20 87.42 20.19
N ASP A 452 12.71 86.26 20.71
CA ASP A 452 13.49 85.00 20.81
C ASP A 452 13.40 84.16 19.55
N ARG A 453 12.38 84.38 18.66
CA ARG A 453 12.08 83.57 17.49
C ARG A 453 13.25 83.39 16.51
N GLU A 454 13.95 84.53 16.22
CA GLU A 454 15.05 84.48 15.24
C GLU A 454 16.28 83.75 15.81
N SER A 455 16.61 83.97 17.07
CA SER A 455 17.71 83.28 17.76
C SER A 455 17.43 81.77 17.81
N MET A 456 16.24 81.38 18.22
CA MET A 456 15.82 79.99 18.29
C MET A 456 15.83 79.29 16.93
N ALA A 457 15.26 79.89 15.88
CA ALA A 457 15.28 79.36 14.53
C ALA A 457 16.71 79.19 13.98
N ARG A 458 17.66 80.03 14.40
CA ARG A 458 19.09 79.93 14.05
C ARG A 458 19.73 78.74 14.76
N THR A 459 19.53 78.60 16.04
CA THR A 459 20.07 77.51 16.87
C THR A 459 19.55 76.14 16.32
N MET A 460 18.29 76.08 16.01
CA MET A 460 17.69 74.88 15.45
C MET A 460 18.29 74.48 14.09
N ARG A 461 18.45 75.41 13.17
CA ARG A 461 19.12 75.17 11.90
C ARG A 461 20.56 74.72 12.06
N GLN A 462 21.35 75.38 12.93
CA GLN A 462 22.70 74.95 13.19
C GLN A 462 22.78 73.52 13.72
N ALA A 463 21.90 73.16 14.63
CA ALA A 463 21.86 71.82 15.19
C ALA A 463 21.51 70.75 14.11
N MET A 464 20.62 71.05 13.18
CA MET A 464 20.30 70.14 12.09
C MET A 464 21.43 69.91 11.08
N ASP A 465 22.23 70.94 10.84
CA ASP A 465 23.35 70.96 9.88
C ASP A 465 24.66 70.40 10.46
N GLN A 466 24.80 70.33 11.78
CA GLN A 466 26.05 69.87 12.44
C GLN A 466 25.95 68.39 12.83
N PRO A 467 27.04 67.63 12.81
CA PRO A 467 27.04 66.19 13.15
C PRO A 467 26.88 65.90 14.66
N GLY A 468 26.62 66.90 15.48
CA GLY A 468 26.32 66.69 16.90
C GLY A 468 24.90 66.16 17.13
N THR A 469 24.71 65.50 18.27
CA THR A 469 23.39 64.91 18.61
C THR A 469 22.57 65.76 19.56
N ASP A 470 23.23 66.51 20.45
CA ASP A 470 22.54 67.20 21.52
C ASP A 470 22.17 68.64 21.13
N VAL A 471 20.96 69.01 21.44
CA VAL A 471 20.43 70.37 21.22
C VAL A 471 19.92 70.89 22.54
N ALA A 472 20.34 72.11 22.88
CA ALA A 472 19.81 72.82 24.01
C ALA A 472 19.49 74.29 23.62
N PHE A 473 18.30 74.72 23.94
CA PHE A 473 17.93 76.13 23.75
C PHE A 473 16.99 76.59 24.84
N GLU A 474 17.14 77.83 25.19
CA GLU A 474 16.34 78.50 26.17
C GLU A 474 15.62 79.71 25.54
N HIS A 475 14.34 79.82 25.80
CA HIS A 475 13.52 80.91 25.26
C HIS A 475 12.23 81.10 26.07
N ARG A 476 11.64 82.25 25.89
CA ARG A 476 10.36 82.61 26.47
C ARG A 476 9.22 82.06 25.63
N VAL A 477 8.28 81.37 26.27
CA VAL A 477 7.06 80.86 25.62
C VAL A 477 5.85 81.64 26.14
N MET A 478 5.03 82.13 25.24
CA MET A 478 3.85 82.89 25.59
C MET A 478 2.72 81.92 26.07
N ARG A 479 2.18 82.20 27.23
CA ARG A 479 1.00 81.51 27.77
C ARG A 479 -0.26 82.14 27.26
N GLN A 480 -1.38 81.39 27.27
CA GLN A 480 -2.70 81.89 26.83
C GLN A 480 -3.21 83.10 27.60
N ASN A 481 -2.76 83.32 28.85
CA ASN A 481 -3.09 84.46 29.69
C ASN A 481 -2.25 85.73 29.38
N GLY A 482 -1.44 85.69 28.35
CA GLY A 482 -0.57 86.82 27.95
C GLY A 482 0.75 86.93 28.73
N SER A 483 0.99 86.14 29.77
CA SER A 483 2.28 86.08 30.45
C SER A 483 3.24 85.20 29.65
N PHE A 484 4.54 85.32 29.93
CA PHE A 484 5.54 84.40 29.35
C PHE A 484 6.17 83.53 30.43
N GLN A 485 6.65 82.34 30.01
CA GLN A 485 7.41 81.40 30.85
C GLN A 485 8.78 81.16 30.21
N TRP A 486 9.83 81.25 30.96
CA TRP A 486 11.14 80.77 30.53
C TRP A 486 11.10 79.20 30.48
N CYS A 487 11.54 78.65 29.37
CA CYS A 487 11.60 77.24 29.18
C CYS A 487 12.99 76.84 28.63
N VAL A 488 13.54 75.78 29.21
CA VAL A 488 14.77 75.14 28.73
C VAL A 488 14.34 73.86 28.01
N TRP A 489 14.67 73.80 26.75
CA TRP A 489 14.45 72.70 25.89
C TRP A 489 15.74 71.97 25.63
N THR A 490 15.83 70.68 25.87
CA THR A 490 16.99 69.83 25.57
C THR A 490 16.50 68.68 24.70
N GLY A 491 17.30 68.26 23.74
CA GLY A 491 16.90 67.16 22.84
C GLY A 491 18.10 66.56 22.14
N GLU A 492 17.82 65.46 21.52
CA GLU A 492 18.77 64.68 20.73
C GLU A 492 18.20 64.47 19.30
N ILE A 493 19.05 64.56 18.29
CA ILE A 493 18.70 64.36 16.90
C ILE A 493 18.98 62.91 16.54
N ILE A 494 17.90 62.17 16.22
CA ILE A 494 18.00 60.83 15.69
C ILE A 494 18.17 60.92 14.18
N ARG A 495 19.23 60.27 13.66
CA ARG A 495 19.55 60.25 12.23
C ARG A 495 19.44 58.82 11.65
N ASP A 496 19.24 58.74 10.35
CA ASP A 496 19.36 57.46 9.64
C ASP A 496 20.83 57.07 9.37
N CYS A 497 21.03 55.93 8.69
CA CYS A 497 22.35 55.41 8.31
C CYS A 497 23.14 56.33 7.36
N ASP A 498 22.44 57.23 6.65
CA ASP A 498 23.03 58.21 5.73
C ASP A 498 23.31 59.58 6.41
N GLY A 499 23.06 59.68 7.71
CA GLY A 499 23.26 60.87 8.50
C GLY A 499 22.16 61.92 8.41
N LYS A 500 21.03 61.61 7.72
CA LYS A 500 19.89 62.52 7.62
C LYS A 500 19.07 62.51 8.91
N ALA A 501 18.77 63.70 9.44
CA ALA A 501 17.95 63.84 10.62
C ALA A 501 16.49 63.37 10.37
N LEU A 502 16.03 62.42 11.19
CA LEU A 502 14.71 61.87 11.15
C LEU A 502 13.78 62.45 12.22
N HIS A 503 14.26 62.45 13.46
CA HIS A 503 13.50 62.94 14.61
C HIS A 503 14.40 63.81 15.47
N LEU A 504 13.77 64.78 16.14
CA LEU A 504 14.34 65.49 17.25
C LEU A 504 13.44 65.26 18.45
N LEU A 505 13.99 64.62 19.48
CA LEU A 505 13.22 64.29 20.68
C LEU A 505 13.93 64.78 21.93
N GLY A 506 13.17 65.15 22.92
CA GLY A 506 13.76 65.68 24.09
C GLY A 506 12.81 66.03 25.24
N THR A 507 13.32 66.91 26.11
CA THR A 507 12.60 67.31 27.30
C THR A 507 12.48 68.82 27.37
N VAL A 508 11.51 69.30 28.11
CA VAL A 508 11.33 70.74 28.44
C VAL A 508 10.96 70.89 29.91
N ARG A 509 11.59 71.89 30.52
CA ARG A 509 11.27 72.32 31.88
C ARG A 509 11.11 73.84 31.98
N ALA A 510 10.29 74.28 32.92
CA ALA A 510 10.20 75.66 33.24
C ALA A 510 11.42 76.15 34.09
N THR A 511 11.84 77.36 33.89
CA THR A 511 12.85 78.03 34.74
C THR A 511 12.34 79.39 35.20
N ASP A 512 12.83 79.89 36.34
CA ASP A 512 12.39 81.16 36.91
C ASP A 512 13.09 82.35 36.29
N CYS A 513 14.22 82.15 35.60
CA CYS A 513 14.97 83.23 34.98
C CYS A 513 15.83 82.70 33.82
N GLY A 514 16.10 83.52 32.78
CA GLY A 514 17.13 83.29 31.80
C GLY A 514 18.50 83.26 32.42
N ALA A 515 19.27 82.17 32.20
CA ALA A 515 20.67 82.09 32.71
C ALA A 515 21.60 82.89 31.86
#